data_dcf2205223e32b961595e43a9c4659f2
#
_entry.id   dcf2205223e32b961595e43a9c4659f2
#
_cell.length_a   1.000
_cell.length_b   1.000
_cell.length_c   1.000
_cell.angle_alpha   90.00
_cell.angle_beta   90.00
_cell.angle_gamma   90.00
#
_symmetry.space_group_name_H-M   'P 1'
#
loop_
_entity.id
_entity.type
_entity.pdbx_description
1 polymer ?
#
loop_
_entity_poly.entity_id
_entity_poly.type
_entity_poly.pdbx_seq_one_letter_code
_entity_poly.pdbx_strand_id
1 'polypeptide(L)'
;MSELQTAKGRVLEMTAALDAARPGQAAVALDPFVTEDWHWRGVHPFHELSGAPAVDAAYLSPLAQAFAPLQRRRDIFFAARNGLEDGASGPWVVEMGHLLGLWRQPFLGLRPTGRAAFLRYCDFHRMEGDRIAE
;
A
#
# COMPACT_ATOMS: atom_id res chain seq x y z
N MET A 1 7.85 6.30 -23.41
CA MET A 1 8.01 5.56 -22.12
C MET A 1 7.26 4.24 -22.22
N SER A 2 7.87 3.16 -21.75
CA SER A 2 7.21 1.86 -21.81
C SER A 2 6.05 1.77 -20.82
N GLU A 3 5.13 0.85 -21.10
CA GLU A 3 3.99 0.58 -20.21
C GLU A 3 4.44 0.26 -18.78
N LEU A 4 5.51 -0.52 -18.63
CA LEU A 4 6.03 -0.89 -17.33
C LEU A 4 6.64 0.31 -16.60
N GLN A 5 7.30 1.21 -17.29
CA GLN A 5 7.83 2.43 -16.67
C GLN A 5 6.71 3.38 -16.26
N THR A 6 5.67 3.49 -17.06
CA THR A 6 4.47 4.26 -16.71
C THR A 6 3.80 3.68 -15.46
N ALA A 7 3.64 2.36 -15.40
CA ALA A 7 3.08 1.67 -14.23
C ALA A 7 3.91 1.93 -12.96
N LYS A 8 5.22 1.82 -13.06
CA LYS A 8 6.14 2.15 -11.94
C LYS A 8 5.97 3.59 -11.48
N GLY A 9 5.93 4.53 -12.41
CA GLY A 9 5.71 5.94 -12.10
C GLY A 9 4.42 6.16 -11.33
N ARG A 10 3.36 5.49 -11.76
CA ARG A 10 2.05 5.60 -11.12
C ARG A 10 2.04 5.10 -9.68
N VAL A 11 2.71 3.97 -9.42
CA VAL A 11 2.85 3.43 -8.06
C VAL A 11 3.72 4.34 -7.19
N LEU A 12 4.78 4.93 -7.74
CA LEU A 12 5.62 5.89 -7.00
C LEU A 12 4.81 7.13 -6.60
N GLU A 13 4.00 7.67 -7.50
CA GLU A 13 3.12 8.80 -7.20
C GLU A 13 2.10 8.45 -6.10
N MET A 14 1.50 7.27 -6.19
CA MET A 14 0.54 6.78 -5.19
C MET A 14 1.19 6.65 -3.81
N THR A 15 2.34 5.99 -3.73
CA THR A 15 3.01 5.80 -2.43
C THR A 15 3.48 7.12 -1.83
N ALA A 16 3.91 8.08 -2.66
CA ALA A 16 4.27 9.42 -2.19
C ALA A 16 3.05 10.16 -1.63
N ALA A 17 1.90 10.08 -2.29
CA ALA A 17 0.65 10.67 -1.80
C ALA A 17 0.20 10.03 -0.50
N LEU A 18 0.30 8.70 -0.41
CA LEU A 18 -0.06 7.95 0.79
C LEU A 18 0.86 8.31 1.97
N ASP A 19 2.15 8.37 1.74
CA ASP A 19 3.14 8.68 2.79
C ASP A 19 3.00 10.13 3.30
N ALA A 20 2.47 11.04 2.48
CA ALA A 20 2.17 12.41 2.87
C ALA A 20 0.81 12.58 3.55
N ALA A 21 -0.07 11.58 3.47
CA ALA A 21 -1.41 11.66 4.02
C ALA A 21 -1.41 11.60 5.55
N ARG A 22 -2.30 12.35 6.17
CA ARG A 22 -2.55 12.24 7.61
C ARG A 22 -3.45 11.04 7.91
N PRO A 23 -3.41 10.49 9.13
CA PRO A 23 -4.39 9.49 9.55
C PRO A 23 -5.83 9.95 9.27
N GLY A 24 -6.64 9.08 8.66
CA GLY A 24 -8.00 9.40 8.23
C GLY A 24 -8.09 10.04 6.84
N GLN A 25 -6.97 10.33 6.18
CA GLN A 25 -6.91 10.95 4.85
C GLN A 25 -6.36 10.03 3.76
N ALA A 26 -6.03 8.80 4.09
CA ALA A 26 -5.42 7.88 3.13
C ALA A 26 -6.36 7.54 1.96
N ALA A 27 -7.66 7.37 2.23
CA ALA A 27 -8.64 7.10 1.17
C ALA A 27 -8.69 8.22 0.13
N VAL A 28 -8.68 9.47 0.58
CA VAL A 28 -8.67 10.64 -0.31
C VAL A 28 -7.38 10.69 -1.12
N ALA A 29 -6.25 10.40 -0.50
CA ALA A 29 -4.95 10.39 -1.17
C ALA A 29 -4.87 9.27 -2.23
N LEU A 30 -5.49 8.13 -2.00
CA LEU A 30 -5.49 7.00 -2.91
C LEU A 30 -6.47 7.13 -4.08
N ASP A 31 -7.53 7.90 -3.93
CA ASP A 31 -8.63 7.99 -4.90
C ASP A 31 -8.18 8.23 -6.35
N PRO A 32 -7.20 9.11 -6.64
CA PRO A 32 -6.75 9.30 -8.02
C PRO A 32 -5.99 8.11 -8.63
N PHE A 33 -5.57 7.16 -7.81
CA PHE A 33 -4.64 6.11 -8.20
C PHE A 33 -5.25 4.72 -8.29
N VAL A 34 -6.30 4.47 -7.53
CA VAL A 34 -6.92 3.14 -7.45
C VAL A 34 -8.27 3.11 -8.16
N THR A 35 -8.72 1.92 -8.56
CA THR A 35 -10.08 1.74 -9.08
C THR A 35 -11.10 1.86 -7.94
N GLU A 36 -12.35 2.16 -8.28
CA GLU A 36 -13.42 2.29 -7.28
C GLU A 36 -13.59 1.00 -6.47
N ASP A 37 -13.48 -0.13 -7.12
CA ASP A 37 -13.57 -1.47 -6.54
C ASP A 37 -12.21 -2.08 -6.22
N TRP A 38 -11.20 -1.24 -5.98
CA TRP A 38 -9.84 -1.68 -5.66
C TRP A 38 -9.86 -2.87 -4.69
N HIS A 39 -9.34 -4.00 -5.15
CA HIS A 39 -9.31 -5.23 -4.38
C HIS A 39 -8.00 -5.32 -3.61
N TRP A 40 -8.07 -5.12 -2.31
CA TRP A 40 -6.90 -5.16 -1.45
C TRP A 40 -6.85 -6.48 -0.68
N ARG A 41 -5.70 -7.14 -0.77
CA ARG A 41 -5.41 -8.38 -0.06
C ARG A 41 -4.34 -8.12 0.98
N GLY A 42 -4.69 -8.23 2.25
CA GLY A 42 -3.77 -8.03 3.35
C GLY A 42 -3.47 -9.32 4.08
N VAL A 43 -2.49 -9.24 4.96
CA VAL A 43 -2.18 -10.33 5.89
C VAL A 43 -3.26 -10.46 6.96
N HIS A 44 -3.26 -11.57 7.69
CA HIS A 44 -4.13 -11.73 8.86
C HIS A 44 -3.92 -10.54 9.84
N PRO A 45 -4.96 -9.95 10.43
CA PRO A 45 -6.38 -10.30 10.38
C PRO A 45 -7.19 -9.54 9.33
N PHE A 46 -6.55 -8.80 8.41
CA PHE A 46 -7.25 -7.89 7.49
C PHE A 46 -7.93 -8.62 6.33
N HIS A 47 -7.28 -9.67 5.80
CA HIS A 47 -7.77 -10.47 4.68
C HIS A 47 -8.09 -9.63 3.44
N GLU A 48 -9.30 -9.71 2.91
CA GLU A 48 -9.71 -9.04 1.69
C GLU A 48 -10.63 -7.86 2.01
N LEU A 49 -10.31 -6.70 1.43
CA LEU A 49 -11.11 -5.49 1.54
C LEU A 49 -11.32 -4.91 0.14
N SER A 50 -12.42 -4.20 -0.06
CA SER A 50 -12.72 -3.55 -1.32
C SER A 50 -12.88 -2.05 -1.14
N GLY A 51 -12.17 -1.29 -1.98
CA GLY A 51 -12.23 0.17 -1.99
C GLY A 51 -11.32 0.85 -0.98
N ALA A 52 -10.81 2.01 -1.33
CA ALA A 52 -9.89 2.78 -0.50
C ALA A 52 -10.46 3.16 0.88
N PRO A 53 -11.74 3.54 1.02
CA PRO A 53 -12.28 3.84 2.35
C PRO A 53 -12.20 2.69 3.34
N ALA A 54 -12.47 1.45 2.89
CA ALA A 54 -12.41 0.28 3.76
C ALA A 54 -10.98 -0.03 4.20
N VAL A 55 -10.02 0.06 3.28
CA VAL A 55 -8.60 -0.17 3.57
C VAL A 55 -8.04 0.91 4.49
N ASP A 56 -8.42 2.15 4.28
CA ASP A 56 -8.01 3.27 5.15
C ASP A 56 -8.51 3.04 6.59
N ALA A 57 -9.78 2.78 6.76
CA ALA A 57 -10.38 2.60 8.08
C ALA A 57 -9.82 1.37 8.82
N ALA A 58 -9.61 0.26 8.12
CA ALA A 58 -9.18 -0.99 8.74
C ALA A 58 -7.67 -1.08 8.98
N TYR A 59 -6.86 -0.49 8.10
CA TYR A 59 -5.41 -0.71 8.10
C TYR A 59 -4.59 0.57 8.06
N LEU A 60 -4.76 1.42 7.04
CA LEU A 60 -3.83 2.52 6.79
C LEU A 60 -3.84 3.57 7.90
N SER A 61 -5.01 4.01 8.34
CA SER A 61 -5.13 4.99 9.42
C SER A 61 -4.71 4.43 10.78
N PRO A 62 -5.14 3.23 11.20
CA PRO A 62 -4.63 2.62 12.43
C PRO A 62 -3.11 2.42 12.43
N LEU A 63 -2.54 2.02 11.29
CA LEU A 63 -1.09 1.86 11.15
C LEU A 63 -0.36 3.19 11.33
N ALA A 64 -0.80 4.23 10.63
CA ALA A 64 -0.20 5.55 10.69
C ALA A 64 -0.34 6.20 12.07
N GLN A 65 -1.41 5.92 12.80
CA GLN A 65 -1.60 6.39 14.18
C GLN A 65 -0.69 5.67 15.15
N ALA A 66 -0.54 4.36 14.98
CA ALA A 66 0.23 3.54 15.91
C ALA A 66 1.74 3.76 15.79
N PHE A 67 2.24 3.91 14.56
CA PHE A 67 3.67 4.01 14.25
C PHE A 67 3.99 5.38 13.65
N ALA A 68 4.22 6.36 14.50
CA ALA A 68 4.42 7.73 14.08
C ALA A 68 5.77 8.30 14.61
N PRO A 69 6.53 9.02 13.76
CA PRO A 69 6.35 9.16 12.31
C PRO A 69 6.64 7.86 11.57
N LEU A 70 5.91 7.59 10.51
CA LEU A 70 6.10 6.39 9.69
C LEU A 70 6.92 6.75 8.46
N GLN A 71 8.02 6.01 8.23
CA GLN A 71 8.93 6.24 7.13
C GLN A 71 9.03 4.99 6.26
N ARG A 72 8.83 5.17 4.96
CA ARG A 72 8.96 4.08 3.98
C ARG A 72 10.42 3.97 3.51
N ARG A 73 10.95 2.75 3.61
CA ARG A 73 12.26 2.39 3.07
C ARG A 73 12.10 1.30 2.03
N ARG A 74 12.19 1.69 0.77
CA ARG A 74 12.04 0.77 -0.36
C ARG A 74 13.39 0.15 -0.70
N ASP A 75 13.46 -1.18 -0.72
CA ASP A 75 14.67 -1.93 -1.03
C ASP A 75 14.62 -2.53 -2.44
N ILE A 76 13.46 -3.04 -2.83
CA ILE A 76 13.24 -3.69 -4.13
C ILE A 76 12.05 -3.03 -4.79
N PHE A 77 12.20 -2.72 -6.10
CA PHE A 77 11.14 -2.09 -6.88
C PHE A 77 11.31 -2.45 -8.35
N PHE A 78 10.34 -3.16 -8.91
CA PHE A 78 10.34 -3.54 -10.31
C PHE A 78 8.93 -3.71 -10.86
N ALA A 79 8.82 -3.77 -12.18
CA ALA A 79 7.56 -4.06 -12.86
C ALA A 79 7.77 -5.18 -13.87
N ALA A 80 6.74 -6.00 -14.03
CA ALA A 80 6.72 -7.08 -14.99
C ALA A 80 5.29 -7.36 -15.45
N ARG A 81 5.15 -8.05 -16.59
CA ARG A 81 3.85 -8.55 -17.04
C ARG A 81 3.64 -9.95 -16.53
N ASN A 82 2.48 -10.20 -15.94
CA ASN A 82 2.04 -11.56 -15.63
C ASN A 82 1.51 -12.20 -16.90
N GLY A 83 2.09 -13.32 -17.30
CA GLY A 83 1.69 -14.08 -18.48
C GLY A 83 0.69 -15.20 -18.21
N LEU A 84 0.15 -15.31 -17.00
CA LEU A 84 -0.83 -16.34 -16.68
C LEU A 84 -2.22 -15.95 -17.22
N GLU A 85 -2.97 -16.96 -17.66
CA GLU A 85 -4.31 -16.80 -18.24
C GLU A 85 -5.43 -16.83 -17.19
N ASP A 86 -5.16 -16.40 -15.97
CA ASP A 86 -6.08 -16.51 -14.82
C ASP A 86 -6.85 -15.23 -14.51
N GLY A 87 -6.89 -14.27 -15.44
CA GLY A 87 -7.53 -12.97 -15.23
C GLY A 87 -6.66 -11.95 -14.50
N ALA A 88 -5.49 -12.35 -14.05
CA ALA A 88 -4.52 -11.47 -13.40
C ALA A 88 -3.43 -11.02 -14.37
N SER A 89 -3.66 -11.15 -15.68
CA SER A 89 -2.72 -10.73 -16.72
C SER A 89 -2.55 -9.21 -16.77
N GLY A 90 -1.42 -8.79 -17.31
CA GLY A 90 -1.12 -7.37 -17.48
C GLY A 90 0.07 -6.93 -16.66
N PRO A 91 0.29 -5.60 -16.55
CA PRO A 91 1.40 -5.07 -15.78
C PRO A 91 1.17 -5.20 -14.27
N TRP A 92 2.18 -5.67 -13.59
CA TRP A 92 2.27 -5.67 -12.13
C TRP A 92 3.49 -4.85 -11.70
N VAL A 93 3.35 -4.11 -10.63
CA VAL A 93 4.47 -3.44 -9.97
C VAL A 93 4.65 -4.07 -8.60
N VAL A 94 5.88 -4.43 -8.29
CA VAL A 94 6.23 -5.09 -7.03
C VAL A 94 7.21 -4.22 -6.28
N GLU A 95 6.92 -4.00 -5.00
CA GLU A 95 7.86 -3.35 -4.11
C GLU A 95 7.99 -4.10 -2.78
N MET A 96 9.18 -4.07 -2.24
CA MET A 96 9.48 -4.67 -0.94
C MET A 96 10.43 -3.76 -0.17
N GLY A 97 10.20 -3.66 1.11
CA GLY A 97 11.01 -2.83 1.98
C GLY A 97 10.56 -2.91 3.41
N HIS A 98 10.77 -1.83 4.13
CA HIS A 98 10.39 -1.68 5.52
C HIS A 98 9.63 -0.38 5.73
N LEU A 99 8.64 -0.42 6.60
CA LEU A 99 8.10 0.76 7.25
C LEU A 99 8.78 0.89 8.61
N LEU A 100 9.36 2.04 8.86
CA LEU A 100 10.04 2.34 10.12
C LEU A 100 9.26 3.41 10.86
N GLY A 101 8.91 3.17 12.13
CA GLY A 101 8.22 4.14 12.94
C GLY A 101 8.44 3.89 14.43
N LEU A 102 8.10 4.89 15.25
CA LEU A 102 8.04 4.72 16.70
C LEU A 102 6.66 4.17 17.06
N TRP A 103 6.63 3.03 17.72
CA TRP A 103 5.38 2.39 18.12
C TRP A 103 4.82 3.09 19.37
N ARG A 104 3.87 4.02 19.16
CA ARG A 104 3.36 4.91 20.21
C ARG A 104 1.94 4.63 20.67
N GLN A 105 1.13 3.98 19.82
CA GLN A 105 -0.27 3.69 20.13
C GLN A 105 -0.56 2.20 19.93
N PRO A 106 -1.58 1.64 20.59
CA PRO A 106 -1.94 0.25 20.38
C PRO A 106 -2.23 -0.06 18.91
N PHE A 107 -1.81 -1.24 18.47
CA PHE A 107 -2.08 -1.75 17.14
C PHE A 107 -2.50 -3.22 17.24
N LEU A 108 -3.65 -3.55 16.67
CA LEU A 108 -4.24 -4.90 16.74
C LEU A 108 -4.36 -5.45 18.17
N GLY A 109 -4.70 -4.58 19.13
CA GLY A 109 -4.82 -4.95 20.53
C GLY A 109 -3.50 -5.14 21.28
N LEU A 110 -2.37 -4.93 20.61
CA LEU A 110 -1.05 -5.04 21.23
C LEU A 110 -0.61 -3.69 21.81
N ARG A 111 0.02 -3.74 22.97
CA ARG A 111 0.52 -2.53 23.63
C ARG A 111 1.74 -1.95 22.90
N PRO A 112 1.83 -0.62 22.78
CA PRO A 112 3.00 0.02 22.19
C PRO A 112 4.22 -0.14 23.08
N THR A 113 5.39 -0.23 22.45
CA THR A 113 6.68 -0.32 23.16
C THR A 113 7.34 1.03 23.39
N GLY A 114 6.92 2.07 22.67
CA GLY A 114 7.59 3.37 22.63
C GLY A 114 8.95 3.34 21.89
N ARG A 115 9.29 2.22 21.26
CA ARG A 115 10.56 2.03 20.55
C ARG A 115 10.35 2.03 19.04
N ALA A 116 11.45 2.17 18.30
CA ALA A 116 11.44 2.00 16.86
C ALA A 116 11.02 0.57 16.49
N ALA A 117 10.14 0.47 15.51
CA ALA A 117 9.67 -0.79 14.96
C ALA A 117 9.91 -0.82 13.46
N PHE A 118 10.29 -1.99 12.96
CA PHE A 118 10.50 -2.24 11.54
C PHE A 118 9.41 -3.22 11.08
N LEU A 119 8.58 -2.76 10.14
CA LEU A 119 7.51 -3.55 9.58
C LEU A 119 7.89 -3.90 8.14
N ARG A 120 8.24 -5.17 7.89
CA ARG A 120 8.51 -5.64 6.54
C ARG A 120 7.23 -5.58 5.71
N TYR A 121 7.31 -5.03 4.49
CA TYR A 121 6.21 -5.09 3.54
C TYR A 121 6.69 -5.66 2.21
N CYS A 122 5.75 -6.29 1.50
CA CYS A 122 5.94 -6.74 0.14
C CYS A 122 4.60 -6.54 -0.57
N ASP A 123 4.54 -5.56 -1.45
CA ASP A 123 3.32 -5.14 -2.11
C ASP A 123 3.35 -5.48 -3.60
N PHE A 124 2.27 -6.05 -4.08
CA PHE A 124 2.05 -6.37 -5.48
C PHE A 124 0.87 -5.54 -5.97
N HIS A 125 1.10 -4.73 -6.98
CA HIS A 125 0.09 -3.82 -7.53
C HIS A 125 -0.25 -4.24 -8.96
N ARG A 126 -1.48 -4.67 -9.20
CA ARG A 126 -1.97 -4.97 -10.55
C ARG A 126 -2.55 -3.72 -11.17
N MET A 127 -2.06 -3.38 -12.35
CA MET A 127 -2.52 -2.21 -13.09
C MET A 127 -3.70 -2.56 -13.99
N GLU A 128 -4.63 -1.64 -14.07
CA GLU A 128 -5.73 -1.64 -15.03
C GLU A 128 -5.80 -0.25 -15.66
N GLY A 129 -5.20 -0.13 -16.85
CA GLY A 129 -4.94 1.18 -17.43
C GLY A 129 -3.95 1.98 -16.58
N ASP A 130 -4.33 3.18 -16.19
CA ASP A 130 -3.54 4.08 -15.35
C ASP A 130 -3.87 3.98 -13.86
N ARG A 131 -4.72 3.01 -13.48
CA ARG A 131 -5.15 2.80 -12.10
C ARG A 131 -4.72 1.44 -11.56
N ILE A 132 -4.60 1.37 -10.26
CA ILE A 132 -4.28 0.14 -9.54
C ILE A 132 -5.60 -0.52 -9.16
N ALA A 133 -5.78 -1.76 -9.62
CA ALA A 133 -7.02 -2.52 -9.40
C ALA A 133 -6.90 -3.55 -8.26
N GLU A 134 -5.64 -3.93 -7.94
CA GLU A 134 -5.38 -4.89 -6.86
C GLU A 134 -4.08 -4.57 -6.16
#